data_0b291f405d321b97f2744b99869e8181
#
_entry.id   0b291f405d321b97f2744b99869e8181
#
_cell.length_a   1.000
_cell.length_b   1.000
_cell.length_c   1.000
_cell.angle_alpha   90.00
_cell.angle_beta   90.00
_cell.angle_gamma   90.00
#
_symmetry.space_group_name_H-M   'P 1'
#
loop_
_entity.id
_entity.type
_entity.pdbx_description
1 polymer ?
#
loop_
_entity_poly.entity_id
_entity_poly.type
_entity_poly.pdbx_seq_one_letter_code
_entity_poly.pdbx_strand_id
1 'polypeptide(L)'
;MKKDLPSIDQNFTTFIKEIKSKILSSQYEALKAVNKELINLYWDIGKDIVQKQEQFGWGKSVVTNLSLELQKEFVGIKGFGERNLWNMRNFYLKYKDNAKLQTLSAQIGWTRIMFNFECLIFNWNCCER
;
A
#
# COMPACT_ATOMS: atom_id res chain seq x y z
N MET A 1 -2.26 45.83 -20.26
CA MET A 1 -2.86 45.36 -21.47
C MET A 1 -3.63 44.10 -21.26
N LYS A 2 -4.91 44.15 -21.55
CA LYS A 2 -5.85 43.06 -21.30
C LYS A 2 -5.68 41.85 -22.21
N LYS A 3 -4.73 41.88 -23.12
CA LYS A 3 -4.48 40.78 -24.05
C LYS A 3 -3.69 39.61 -23.42
N ASP A 4 -3.07 39.87 -22.30
CA ASP A 4 -2.26 38.83 -21.61
C ASP A 4 -3.09 37.97 -20.68
N LEU A 5 -4.30 38.45 -20.36
CA LEU A 5 -5.28 37.66 -19.65
C LEU A 5 -6.32 37.21 -20.67
N PRO A 6 -6.23 35.97 -21.14
CA PRO A 6 -7.28 35.45 -21.97
C PRO A 6 -8.58 35.65 -21.20
N SER A 7 -9.45 36.45 -21.79
CA SER A 7 -10.81 36.56 -21.29
C SER A 7 -11.29 35.17 -20.98
N ILE A 8 -12.01 35.01 -19.90
CA ILE A 8 -12.60 33.75 -19.51
C ILE A 8 -13.60 33.35 -20.59
N ASP A 9 -13.09 33.00 -21.77
CA ASP A 9 -13.91 32.44 -22.83
C ASP A 9 -13.97 30.93 -22.67
N GLN A 10 -14.84 30.30 -23.43
CA GLN A 10 -15.04 28.86 -23.41
C GLN A 10 -13.75 28.10 -23.74
N ASN A 11 -12.93 28.64 -24.63
CA ASN A 11 -11.70 27.97 -25.06
C ASN A 11 -10.68 27.93 -23.94
N PHE A 12 -10.53 29.01 -23.19
CA PHE A 12 -9.63 29.06 -22.05
C PHE A 12 -10.09 28.13 -20.90
N THR A 13 -11.39 28.15 -20.64
CA THR A 13 -11.98 27.27 -19.61
C THR A 13 -11.76 25.79 -19.95
N THR A 14 -11.97 25.43 -21.22
CA THR A 14 -11.74 24.06 -21.69
C THR A 14 -10.26 23.66 -21.57
N PHE A 15 -9.36 24.57 -21.96
CA PHE A 15 -7.92 24.36 -21.83
C PHE A 15 -7.51 24.09 -20.38
N ILE A 16 -8.02 24.88 -19.44
CA ILE A 16 -7.74 24.69 -18.01
C ILE A 16 -8.26 23.35 -17.53
N LYS A 17 -9.44 22.93 -17.93
CA LYS A 17 -10.01 21.64 -17.58
C LYS A 17 -9.16 20.49 -18.10
N GLU A 18 -8.67 20.60 -19.33
CA GLU A 18 -7.81 19.58 -19.92
C GLU A 18 -6.50 19.44 -19.16
N ILE A 19 -5.87 20.54 -18.79
CA ILE A 19 -4.62 20.53 -18.03
C ILE A 19 -4.85 19.92 -16.64
N LYS A 20 -5.92 20.32 -15.95
CA LYS A 20 -6.28 19.75 -14.64
C LYS A 20 -6.49 18.25 -14.73
N SER A 21 -7.19 17.78 -15.75
CA SER A 21 -7.43 16.37 -15.98
C SER A 21 -6.13 15.58 -16.18
N LYS A 22 -5.21 16.12 -16.97
CA LYS A 22 -3.89 15.50 -17.19
C LYS A 22 -3.10 15.39 -15.91
N ILE A 23 -3.11 16.43 -15.09
CA ILE A 23 -2.39 16.43 -13.80
C ILE A 23 -2.99 15.35 -12.87
N LEU A 24 -4.30 15.34 -12.71
CA LEU A 24 -4.97 14.36 -11.84
C LEU A 24 -4.74 12.92 -12.30
N SER A 25 -4.83 12.68 -13.61
CA SER A 25 -4.57 11.36 -14.19
C SER A 25 -3.14 10.91 -13.94
N SER A 26 -2.18 11.79 -14.14
CA SER A 26 -0.77 11.51 -13.90
C SER A 26 -0.49 11.19 -12.43
N GLN A 27 -1.06 11.97 -11.51
CA GLN A 27 -0.94 11.72 -10.07
C GLN A 27 -1.55 10.37 -9.68
N TYR A 28 -2.70 10.04 -10.22
CA TYR A 28 -3.37 8.77 -9.96
C TYR A 28 -2.52 7.58 -10.42
N GLU A 29 -1.98 7.64 -11.64
CA GLU A 29 -1.12 6.57 -12.16
C GLU A 29 0.17 6.42 -11.35
N ALA A 30 0.76 7.53 -10.90
CA ALA A 30 1.95 7.49 -10.04
C ALA A 30 1.63 6.81 -8.70
N LEU A 31 0.50 7.12 -8.08
CA LEU A 31 0.08 6.48 -6.82
C LEU A 31 -0.20 4.99 -7.00
N LYS A 32 -0.79 4.59 -8.12
CA LYS A 32 -1.01 3.18 -8.44
C LYS A 32 0.32 2.43 -8.56
N ALA A 33 1.30 3.00 -9.24
CA ALA A 33 2.61 2.39 -9.39
C ALA A 33 3.31 2.22 -8.04
N VAL A 34 3.27 3.24 -7.18
CA VAL A 34 3.84 3.16 -5.83
C VAL A 34 3.14 2.10 -5.00
N ASN A 35 1.82 2.03 -5.03
CA ASN A 35 1.06 1.02 -4.30
C ASN A 35 1.40 -0.39 -4.76
N LYS A 36 1.54 -0.60 -6.06
CA LYS A 36 1.89 -1.89 -6.63
C LYS A 36 3.25 -2.37 -6.13
N GLU A 37 4.26 -1.50 -6.18
CA GLU A 37 5.60 -1.83 -5.69
C GLU A 37 5.61 -2.11 -4.20
N LEU A 38 4.86 -1.31 -3.43
CA LEU A 38 4.76 -1.48 -1.98
C LEU A 38 4.10 -2.82 -1.62
N ILE A 39 3.00 -3.18 -2.27
CA ILE A 39 2.30 -4.43 -2.03
C ILE A 39 3.18 -5.63 -2.40
N ASN A 40 3.91 -5.54 -3.51
CA ASN A 40 4.84 -6.60 -3.90
C ASN A 40 5.96 -6.76 -2.87
N LEU A 41 6.52 -5.67 -2.38
CA LEU A 41 7.54 -5.69 -1.33
C LEU A 41 6.99 -6.36 -0.06
N TYR A 42 5.82 -5.96 0.38
CA TYR A 42 5.20 -6.49 1.60
C TYR A 42 4.85 -7.98 1.45
N TRP A 43 4.43 -8.39 0.27
CA TRP A 43 4.22 -9.79 -0.05
C TRP A 43 5.53 -10.59 0.09
N ASP A 44 6.60 -10.10 -0.49
CA ASP A 44 7.90 -10.77 -0.45
C ASP A 44 8.43 -10.85 0.98
N ILE A 45 8.32 -9.79 1.76
CA ILE A 45 8.72 -9.80 3.17
C ILE A 45 7.91 -10.82 3.96
N GLY A 46 6.60 -10.83 3.77
CA GLY A 46 5.71 -11.79 4.43
C GLY A 46 6.06 -13.24 4.08
N LYS A 47 6.32 -13.49 2.81
CA LYS A 47 6.76 -14.79 2.30
C LYS A 47 8.07 -15.22 2.95
N ASP A 48 9.04 -14.33 3.01
CA ASP A 48 10.34 -14.63 3.59
C ASP A 48 10.23 -14.95 5.10
N ILE A 49 9.40 -14.20 5.82
CA ILE A 49 9.15 -14.47 7.24
C ILE A 49 8.58 -15.88 7.42
N VAL A 50 7.57 -16.26 6.66
CA VAL A 50 6.94 -17.57 6.74
C VAL A 50 7.94 -18.67 6.41
N GLN A 51 8.67 -18.53 5.32
CA GLN A 51 9.63 -19.54 4.89
C GLN A 51 10.76 -19.74 5.91
N LYS A 52 11.26 -18.66 6.50
CA LYS A 52 12.32 -18.74 7.50
C LYS A 52 11.82 -19.32 8.81
N GLN A 53 10.60 -19.00 9.22
CA GLN A 53 10.00 -19.62 10.40
C GLN A 53 9.84 -21.14 10.22
N GLU A 54 9.41 -21.58 9.06
CA GLU A 54 9.26 -23.01 8.74
C GLU A 54 10.63 -23.72 8.66
N GLN A 55 11.57 -23.09 7.95
CA GLN A 55 12.89 -23.69 7.71
C GLN A 55 13.72 -23.83 8.97
N PHE A 56 13.71 -22.83 9.84
CA PHE A 56 14.57 -22.77 11.01
C PHE A 56 13.83 -22.99 12.33
N GLY A 57 12.52 -23.18 12.29
CA GLY A 57 11.71 -23.34 13.50
C GLY A 57 11.66 -22.10 14.38
N TRP A 58 11.87 -20.91 13.79
CA TRP A 58 11.87 -19.68 14.54
C TRP A 58 10.45 -19.31 15.01
N GLY A 59 10.37 -18.84 16.25
CA GLY A 59 9.10 -18.41 16.83
C GLY A 59 8.75 -16.96 16.53
N LYS A 60 7.91 -16.40 17.40
CA LYS A 60 7.41 -15.02 17.25
C LYS A 60 8.49 -13.96 17.42
N SER A 61 9.55 -14.25 18.15
CA SER A 61 10.63 -13.31 18.43
C SER A 61 11.38 -12.86 17.17
N VAL A 62 11.35 -13.67 16.09
CA VAL A 62 11.98 -13.28 14.83
C VAL A 62 11.36 -12.00 14.24
N VAL A 63 10.05 -11.86 14.36
CA VAL A 63 9.34 -10.66 13.85
C VAL A 63 9.70 -9.43 14.67
N THR A 64 9.74 -9.58 16.01
CA THR A 64 10.15 -8.49 16.90
C THR A 64 11.57 -8.02 16.61
N ASN A 65 12.50 -8.96 16.48
CA ASN A 65 13.90 -8.66 16.19
C ASN A 65 14.08 -8.05 14.81
N LEU A 66 13.39 -8.58 13.81
CA LEU A 66 13.39 -8.02 12.46
C LEU A 66 12.89 -6.58 12.46
N SER A 67 11.80 -6.31 13.16
CA SER A 67 11.25 -4.96 13.27
C SER A 67 12.26 -3.99 13.88
N LEU A 68 12.93 -4.39 14.95
CA LEU A 68 13.95 -3.55 15.60
C LEU A 68 15.10 -3.23 14.65
N GLU A 69 15.62 -4.23 13.95
CA GLU A 69 16.72 -4.04 13.01
C GLU A 69 16.33 -3.18 11.82
N LEU A 70 15.14 -3.38 11.26
CA LEU A 70 14.67 -2.57 10.13
C LEU A 70 14.44 -1.11 10.54
N GLN A 71 13.92 -0.87 11.74
CA GLN A 71 13.70 0.50 12.22
C GLN A 71 15.02 1.21 12.52
N LYS A 72 16.05 0.49 12.92
CA LYS A 72 17.40 1.06 13.10
C LYS A 72 18.02 1.46 11.78
N GLU A 73 17.92 0.60 10.77
CA GLU A 73 18.53 0.84 9.46
C GLU A 73 17.77 1.90 8.67
N PHE A 74 16.44 1.87 8.73
CA PHE A 74 15.57 2.75 7.93
C PHE A 74 14.84 3.75 8.82
N VAL A 75 15.60 4.55 9.54
CA VAL A 75 15.07 5.59 10.43
C VAL A 75 14.16 6.54 9.65
N GLY A 76 12.96 6.76 10.18
CA GLY A 76 11.98 7.67 9.56
C GLY A 76 11.11 7.03 8.49
N ILE A 77 11.39 5.79 8.08
CA ILE A 77 10.53 5.08 7.14
C ILE A 77 9.45 4.33 7.93
N LYS A 78 8.20 4.56 7.59
CA LYS A 78 7.06 3.90 8.21
C LYS A 78 6.80 2.55 7.53
N GLY A 79 6.18 1.64 8.25
CA GLY A 79 5.74 0.37 7.71
C GLY A 79 6.51 -0.85 8.20
N PHE A 80 7.58 -0.67 8.96
CA PHE A 80 8.40 -1.77 9.48
C PHE A 80 8.20 -2.03 10.97
N GLY A 81 7.09 -1.55 11.52
CA GLY A 81 6.70 -1.90 12.88
C GLY A 81 6.31 -3.37 12.99
N GLU A 82 6.41 -3.93 14.18
CA GLU A 82 6.11 -5.35 14.45
C GLU A 82 4.72 -5.73 13.95
N ARG A 83 3.71 -4.94 14.26
CA ARG A 83 2.33 -5.19 13.85
C ARG A 83 2.20 -5.27 12.33
N ASN A 84 2.86 -4.36 11.61
CA ASN A 84 2.79 -4.34 10.15
C ASN A 84 3.53 -5.53 9.53
N LEU A 85 4.64 -5.97 10.13
CA LEU A 85 5.32 -7.18 9.69
C LEU A 85 4.45 -8.43 9.88
N TRP A 86 3.74 -8.52 11.01
CA TRP A 86 2.75 -9.59 11.19
C TRP A 86 1.64 -9.52 10.14
N ASN A 87 1.20 -8.32 9.79
CA ASN A 87 0.20 -8.12 8.73
C ASN A 87 0.73 -8.59 7.37
N MET A 88 1.98 -8.30 7.05
CA MET A 88 2.61 -8.80 5.82
C MET A 88 2.65 -10.33 5.78
N ARG A 89 3.03 -10.95 6.88
CA ARG A 89 3.04 -12.40 7.02
C ARG A 89 1.65 -13.00 6.82
N ASN A 90 0.66 -12.45 7.49
CA ASN A 90 -0.72 -12.91 7.40
C ASN A 90 -1.32 -12.68 6.00
N PHE A 91 -0.98 -11.58 5.37
CA PHE A 91 -1.36 -11.29 4.00
C PHE A 91 -0.84 -12.34 3.04
N TYR A 92 0.43 -12.69 3.14
CA TYR A 92 1.02 -13.75 2.34
C TYR A 92 0.31 -15.09 2.59
N LEU A 93 0.14 -15.48 3.84
CA LEU A 93 -0.50 -16.75 4.19
C LEU A 93 -1.93 -16.86 3.66
N LYS A 94 -2.66 -15.76 3.71
CA LYS A 94 -4.06 -15.74 3.26
C LYS A 94 -4.20 -15.83 1.75
N TYR A 95 -3.32 -15.19 1.01
CA TYR A 95 -3.45 -15.03 -0.43
C TYR A 95 -2.38 -15.75 -1.25
N LYS A 96 -1.53 -16.56 -0.63
CA LYS A 96 -0.43 -17.24 -1.32
C LYS A 96 -0.87 -18.12 -2.46
N ASP A 97 -2.07 -18.67 -2.39
CA ASP A 97 -2.60 -19.56 -3.41
C ASP A 97 -3.41 -18.82 -4.48
N ASN A 98 -3.44 -17.48 -4.43
CA ASN A 98 -4.23 -16.68 -5.37
C ASN A 98 -3.47 -15.43 -5.81
N ALA A 99 -2.66 -15.58 -6.85
CA ALA A 99 -1.87 -14.50 -7.44
C ALA A 99 -2.74 -13.34 -7.96
N LYS A 100 -3.98 -13.61 -8.39
CA LYS A 100 -4.88 -12.56 -8.86
C LYS A 100 -5.27 -11.60 -7.73
N LEU A 101 -5.47 -12.10 -6.53
CA LEU A 101 -5.79 -11.27 -5.36
C LEU A 101 -4.63 -10.37 -4.99
N GLN A 102 -3.38 -10.84 -5.11
CA GLN A 102 -2.21 -9.99 -4.91
C GLN A 102 -2.22 -8.80 -5.87
N THR A 103 -2.48 -9.05 -7.15
CA THR A 103 -2.53 -8.01 -8.17
C THR A 103 -3.67 -7.02 -7.93
N LEU A 104 -4.85 -7.52 -7.58
CA LEU A 104 -5.99 -6.68 -7.26
C LEU A 104 -5.77 -5.85 -5.99
N SER A 105 -5.13 -6.44 -5.01
CA SER A 105 -4.80 -5.77 -3.74
C SER A 105 -3.91 -4.56 -3.96
N ALA A 106 -3.00 -4.62 -4.92
CA ALA A 106 -2.12 -3.50 -5.25
C ALA A 106 -2.90 -2.27 -5.73
N GLN A 107 -4.11 -2.46 -6.27
CA GLN A 107 -4.94 -1.35 -6.74
C GLN A 107 -5.68 -0.62 -5.63
N ILE A 108 -5.94 -1.29 -4.51
CA ILE A 108 -6.69 -0.69 -3.40
C ILE A 108 -5.80 -0.10 -2.31
N GLY A 109 -4.53 -0.37 -2.32
CA GLY A 109 -3.58 0.15 -1.35
C GLY A 109 -3.54 -0.64 -0.04
N TRP A 110 -2.38 -0.59 0.60
CA TRP A 110 -2.09 -1.40 1.78
C TRP A 110 -2.97 -1.08 2.98
N THR A 111 -3.17 0.19 3.28
CA THR A 111 -3.96 0.62 4.43
C THR A 111 -5.38 0.06 4.37
N ARG A 112 -5.98 0.05 3.18
CA ARG A 112 -7.33 -0.44 2.99
C ARG A 112 -7.39 -1.96 3.10
N ILE A 113 -6.38 -2.65 2.60
CA ILE A 113 -6.25 -4.10 2.75
C ILE A 113 -6.19 -4.46 4.24
N MET A 114 -5.38 -3.75 5.01
CA MET A 114 -5.22 -3.99 6.44
C MET A 114 -6.49 -3.68 7.21
N PHE A 115 -7.19 -2.62 6.85
CA PHE A 115 -8.47 -2.29 7.46
C PHE A 115 -9.48 -3.43 7.30
N ASN A 116 -9.62 -3.96 6.08
CA ASN A 116 -10.49 -5.10 5.82
C ASN A 116 -10.03 -6.36 6.55
N PHE A 117 -8.73 -6.53 6.68
CA PHE A 117 -8.12 -7.66 7.38
C PHE A 117 -8.42 -7.64 8.88
N GLU A 118 -8.28 -6.47 9.49
CA GLU A 118 -8.59 -6.28 10.92
C GLU A 118 -10.07 -6.54 11.19
N CYS A 119 -10.95 -6.09 10.32
CA CYS A 119 -12.36 -6.35 10.42
C CYS A 119 -12.69 -7.84 10.38
N LEU A 120 -12.01 -8.60 9.52
CA LEU A 120 -12.23 -10.03 9.40
C LEU A 120 -11.69 -10.83 10.58
N ILE A 121 -10.54 -10.40 11.13
CA ILE A 121 -9.88 -11.11 12.23
C ILE A 121 -10.56 -10.81 13.58
N PHE A 122 -10.94 -9.56 13.81
CA PHE A 122 -11.47 -9.12 15.10
C PHE A 122 -12.99 -9.07 15.15
N ASN A 123 -13.67 -9.48 14.09
CA ASN A 123 -15.14 -9.45 13.99
C ASN A 123 -15.73 -8.08 14.37
N TRP A 124 -14.98 -7.03 14.07
CA TRP A 124 -15.42 -5.67 14.36
C TRP A 124 -16.40 -5.22 13.29
N ASN A 125 -17.50 -4.64 13.71
CA ASN A 125 -18.48 -4.05 12.80
C ASN A 125 -17.87 -2.89 12.02
N CYS A 126 -17.16 -3.23 10.95
CA CYS A 126 -16.53 -2.23 10.08
C CYS A 126 -17.55 -1.45 9.25
N CYS A 127 -18.79 -1.89 9.25
CA CYS A 127 -19.86 -1.24 8.48
C CYS A 127 -20.41 0.03 9.14
N GLU A 128 -20.00 0.33 10.37
CA GLU A 128 -20.50 1.50 11.11
C GLU A 128 -19.55 2.71 11.10
N ARG A 129 -18.50 2.67 10.32
CA ARG A 129 -17.57 3.82 10.25
C ARG A 129 -17.51 4.42 8.87
#